data_660180aeddaa3aa9b7bb54a845578993
#
_entry.id   660180aeddaa3aa9b7bb54a845578993
#
_cell.length_a   1.000
_cell.length_b   1.000
_cell.length_c   1.000
_cell.angle_alpha   90.00
_cell.angle_beta   90.00
_cell.angle_gamma   90.00
#
_symmetry.space_group_name_H-M   'P 1'
#
loop_
_entity.id
_entity.type
_entity.pdbx_description
1 polymer ?
#
loop_
_entity_poly.entity_id
_entity_poly.type
_entity_poly.pdbx_seq_one_letter_code
_entity_poly.pdbx_strand_id
1 'polypeptide(L)'
;MGKNGLFAFITVCLIASLLLSGCVERNLTINTEPQGALIILNDEEIGTSPVTVSFEWYGDYWVRISKEGYESLNTHRPLKRPWHDRPPFDFFAQIINPNRIVDSYEWTFPLESIKQVSREELIQAAEKLEKQLR
;
A
#
# COMPACT_ATOMS: atom_id res chain seq x y z
N MET A 1 27.28 20.20 41.68
CA MET A 1 25.98 19.50 41.59
C MET A 1 26.02 18.27 42.47
N GLY A 2 25.16 18.22 43.49
CA GLY A 2 25.11 17.06 44.39
C GLY A 2 24.54 15.83 43.65
N LYS A 3 24.91 14.61 44.11
CA LYS A 3 24.44 13.33 43.54
C LYS A 3 22.91 13.28 43.33
N ASN A 4 22.14 13.94 44.23
CA ASN A 4 20.68 14.00 44.16
C ASN A 4 20.17 14.86 42.99
N GLY A 5 20.87 15.92 42.59
CA GLY A 5 20.52 16.74 41.43
C GLY A 5 20.74 15.99 40.08
N LEU A 6 21.80 15.18 40.03
CA LEU A 6 22.07 14.36 38.85
C LEU A 6 21.02 13.25 38.67
N PHE A 7 20.62 12.60 39.77
CA PHE A 7 19.54 11.60 39.72
C PHE A 7 18.21 12.20 39.30
N ALA A 8 17.83 13.37 39.84
CA ALA A 8 16.60 14.07 39.46
C ALA A 8 16.61 14.45 37.98
N PHE A 9 17.74 14.94 37.48
CA PHE A 9 17.88 15.29 36.05
C PHE A 9 17.75 14.05 35.12
N ILE A 10 18.39 12.95 35.47
CA ILE A 10 18.29 11.69 34.71
C ILE A 10 16.85 11.16 34.70
N THR A 11 16.16 11.21 35.86
CA THR A 11 14.77 10.77 35.98
C THR A 11 13.83 11.62 35.11
N VAL A 12 14.01 12.95 35.11
CA VAL A 12 13.23 13.85 34.25
C VAL A 12 13.48 13.60 32.77
N CYS A 13 14.73 13.39 32.36
CA CYS A 13 15.07 13.05 30.98
C CYS A 13 14.47 11.72 30.57
N LEU A 14 14.45 10.71 31.43
CA LEU A 14 13.86 9.40 31.19
C LEU A 14 12.34 9.48 31.01
N ILE A 15 11.67 10.26 31.87
CA ILE A 15 10.22 10.49 31.75
C ILE A 15 9.91 11.30 30.49
N ALA A 16 10.69 12.32 30.16
CA ALA A 16 10.52 13.11 28.95
C ALA A 16 10.67 12.26 27.68
N SER A 17 11.62 11.32 27.66
CA SER A 17 11.81 10.43 26.49
C SER A 17 10.67 9.44 26.30
N LEU A 18 9.98 9.01 27.37
CA LEU A 18 8.80 8.15 27.30
C LEU A 18 7.55 8.89 26.79
N LEU A 19 7.48 10.20 26.98
CA LEU A 19 6.35 11.03 26.52
C LEU A 19 6.45 11.46 25.05
N LEU A 20 7.61 11.28 24.40
CA LEU A 20 7.87 11.65 23.01
C LEU A 20 7.58 10.54 22.00
N SER A 21 6.93 9.45 22.40
CA SER A 21 6.53 8.37 21.48
C SER A 21 5.33 8.82 20.64
N GLY A 22 5.56 9.59 19.59
CA GLY A 22 4.56 9.91 18.58
C GLY A 22 4.35 8.72 17.65
N CYS A 23 3.13 8.17 17.59
CA CYS A 23 2.76 7.16 16.60
C CYS A 23 2.32 7.86 15.30
N VAL A 24 3.02 7.61 14.20
CA VAL A 24 2.56 7.95 12.85
C VAL A 24 1.75 6.77 12.33
N GLU A 25 0.49 7.01 12.01
CA GLU A 25 -0.39 6.01 11.39
C GLU A 25 -0.36 6.20 9.88
N ARG A 26 -0.02 5.14 9.14
CA ARG A 26 0.09 5.15 7.68
C ARG A 26 -0.88 4.14 7.11
N ASN A 27 -1.84 4.62 6.32
CA ASN A 27 -2.91 3.81 5.75
C ASN A 27 -2.89 3.88 4.23
N LEU A 28 -3.01 2.72 3.59
CA LEU A 28 -3.19 2.57 2.16
C LEU A 28 -4.54 1.93 1.89
N THR A 29 -5.41 2.65 1.18
CA THR A 29 -6.69 2.13 0.69
C THR A 29 -6.55 1.72 -0.77
N ILE A 30 -6.93 0.49 -1.08
CA ILE A 30 -6.94 -0.03 -2.45
C ILE A 30 -8.38 -0.28 -2.86
N ASN A 31 -8.79 0.40 -3.92
CA ASN A 31 -10.09 0.27 -4.55
C ASN A 31 -9.98 -0.29 -5.96
N THR A 32 -11.03 -0.93 -6.46
CA THR A 32 -11.11 -1.44 -7.83
C THR A 32 -12.44 -1.07 -8.47
N GLU A 33 -12.44 -0.95 -9.78
CA GLU A 33 -13.64 -0.76 -10.59
C GLU A 33 -13.78 -1.91 -11.60
N PRO A 34 -14.77 -2.82 -11.36
CA PRO A 34 -15.74 -2.86 -10.27
C PRO A 34 -15.15 -3.35 -8.93
N GLN A 35 -15.81 -2.98 -7.83
CA GLN A 35 -15.42 -3.39 -6.48
C GLN A 35 -15.58 -4.90 -6.25
N GLY A 36 -15.03 -5.42 -5.14
CA GLY A 36 -15.12 -6.82 -4.77
C GLY A 36 -14.09 -7.71 -5.45
N ALA A 37 -12.95 -7.15 -5.87
CA ALA A 37 -11.81 -7.91 -6.35
C ALA A 37 -10.90 -8.32 -5.20
N LEU A 38 -10.35 -9.52 -5.24
CA LEU A 38 -9.34 -10.00 -4.32
C LEU A 38 -8.02 -9.29 -4.59
N ILE A 39 -7.39 -8.76 -3.53
CA ILE A 39 -6.15 -8.01 -3.60
C ILE A 39 -5.06 -8.74 -2.85
N ILE A 40 -3.92 -8.93 -3.52
CA ILE A 40 -2.69 -9.48 -2.97
C ILE A 40 -1.63 -8.39 -3.10
N LEU A 41 -1.02 -8.01 -1.99
CA LEU A 41 0.01 -6.98 -1.90
C LEU A 41 1.32 -7.61 -1.42
N ASN A 42 2.39 -7.56 -2.22
CA ASN A 42 3.68 -8.19 -1.91
C ASN A 42 3.56 -9.66 -1.49
N ASP A 43 2.77 -10.44 -2.22
CA ASP A 43 2.46 -11.85 -1.97
C ASP A 43 1.61 -12.15 -0.72
N GLU A 44 1.13 -11.12 -0.02
CA GLU A 44 0.20 -11.25 1.09
C GLU A 44 -1.22 -10.89 0.65
N GLU A 45 -2.19 -11.77 0.93
CA GLU A 45 -3.60 -11.51 0.69
C GLU A 45 -4.14 -10.54 1.74
N ILE A 46 -4.52 -9.34 1.30
CA ILE A 46 -5.00 -8.27 2.19
C ILE A 46 -6.52 -8.15 2.25
N GLY A 47 -7.23 -8.82 1.35
CA GLY A 47 -8.70 -8.88 1.32
C GLY A 47 -9.31 -8.47 0.00
N THR A 48 -10.59 -8.09 0.04
CA THR A 48 -11.36 -7.68 -1.13
C THR A 48 -11.57 -6.17 -1.17
N SER A 49 -11.51 -5.57 -2.37
CA SER A 49 -11.69 -4.13 -2.57
C SER A 49 -13.12 -3.65 -2.25
N PRO A 50 -13.28 -2.46 -1.62
CA PRO A 50 -12.24 -1.59 -1.11
C PRO A 50 -11.64 -2.12 0.20
N VAL A 51 -10.32 -2.11 0.34
CA VAL A 51 -9.62 -2.56 1.54
C VAL A 51 -8.57 -1.54 1.97
N THR A 52 -8.46 -1.32 3.28
CA THR A 52 -7.46 -0.41 3.86
C THR A 52 -6.50 -1.23 4.72
N VAL A 53 -5.21 -1.05 4.48
CA VAL A 53 -4.13 -1.68 5.24
C VAL A 53 -3.15 -0.65 5.75
N SER A 54 -2.55 -0.92 6.90
CA SER A 54 -1.43 -0.11 7.37
C SER A 54 -0.15 -0.54 6.64
N PHE A 55 0.74 0.42 6.39
CA PHE A 55 2.03 0.11 5.81
C PHE A 55 3.16 0.72 6.64
N GLU A 56 4.33 0.07 6.63
CA GLU A 56 5.49 0.48 7.43
C GLU A 56 6.56 1.19 6.61
N TRP A 57 6.64 0.96 5.32
CA TRP A 57 7.71 1.47 4.47
C TRP A 57 7.18 2.07 3.16
N TYR A 58 7.92 3.02 2.62
CA TYR A 58 7.70 3.61 1.30
C TYR A 58 8.59 2.89 0.28
N GLY A 59 8.06 2.63 -0.89
CA GLY A 59 8.80 1.93 -1.94
C GLY A 59 7.88 1.38 -3.02
N ASP A 60 8.37 0.42 -3.75
CA ASP A 60 7.63 -0.24 -4.83
C ASP A 60 6.84 -1.43 -4.28
N TYR A 61 5.54 -1.41 -4.49
CA TYR A 61 4.62 -2.44 -4.06
C TYR A 61 4.17 -3.26 -5.26
N TRP A 62 4.25 -4.56 -5.12
CA TRP A 62 3.70 -5.49 -6.10
C TRP A 62 2.24 -5.77 -5.78
N VAL A 63 1.35 -5.38 -6.71
CA VAL A 63 -0.10 -5.49 -6.55
C VAL A 63 -0.64 -6.50 -7.54
N ARG A 64 -1.29 -7.54 -7.04
CA ARG A 64 -2.05 -8.50 -7.85
C ARG A 64 -3.52 -8.40 -7.47
N ILE A 65 -4.37 -8.27 -8.49
CA ILE A 65 -5.81 -8.12 -8.33
C ILE A 65 -6.50 -9.17 -9.19
N SER A 66 -7.42 -9.90 -8.61
CA SER A 66 -8.20 -10.91 -9.31
C SER A 66 -9.68 -10.79 -8.98
N LYS A 67 -10.52 -10.92 -10.02
CA LYS A 67 -11.97 -10.94 -9.89
C LYS A 67 -12.56 -11.86 -10.96
N GLU A 68 -13.56 -12.65 -10.58
CA GLU A 68 -14.26 -13.53 -11.50
C GLU A 68 -14.89 -12.74 -12.66
N GLY A 69 -14.65 -13.17 -13.89
CA GLY A 69 -15.12 -12.50 -15.11
C GLY A 69 -14.27 -11.32 -15.58
N TYR A 70 -13.17 -11.02 -14.89
CA TYR A 70 -12.25 -9.93 -15.22
C TYR A 70 -10.82 -10.43 -15.41
N GLU A 71 -10.04 -9.72 -16.21
CA GLU A 71 -8.62 -10.02 -16.37
C GLU A 71 -7.87 -9.74 -15.07
N SER A 72 -6.99 -10.67 -14.69
CA SER A 72 -6.16 -10.49 -13.50
C SER A 72 -5.11 -9.40 -13.77
N LEU A 73 -5.10 -8.37 -12.94
CA LEU A 73 -4.13 -7.30 -13.01
C LEU A 73 -2.90 -7.64 -12.15
N ASN A 74 -1.72 -7.55 -12.75
CA ASN A 74 -0.44 -7.72 -12.06
C ASN A 74 0.43 -6.51 -12.39
N THR A 75 0.70 -5.69 -11.39
CA THR A 75 1.39 -4.42 -11.59
C THR A 75 2.24 -4.02 -10.38
N HIS A 76 3.18 -3.13 -10.61
CA HIS A 76 3.98 -2.49 -9.57
C HIS A 76 3.54 -1.05 -9.39
N ARG A 77 3.40 -0.62 -8.15
CA ARG A 77 3.01 0.75 -7.82
C ARG A 77 3.94 1.34 -6.77
N PRO A 78 4.68 2.43 -7.10
CA PRO A 78 5.54 3.06 -6.13
C PRO A 78 4.72 3.94 -5.15
N LEU A 79 4.93 3.71 -3.86
CA LEU A 79 4.44 4.56 -2.79
C LEU A 79 5.55 5.55 -2.42
N LYS A 80 5.36 6.82 -2.79
CA LYS A 80 6.39 7.85 -2.62
C LYS A 80 6.36 8.41 -1.21
N ARG A 81 7.56 8.55 -0.62
CA ARG A 81 7.72 9.21 0.68
C ARG A 81 7.42 10.70 0.56
N PRO A 82 6.53 11.26 1.40
CA PRO A 82 6.27 12.69 1.42
C PRO A 82 7.51 13.47 1.90
N TRP A 83 7.59 14.75 1.55
CA TRP A 83 8.76 15.58 1.87
C TRP A 83 8.97 15.80 3.38
N HIS A 84 7.89 15.83 4.15
CA HIS A 84 7.91 16.03 5.61
C HIS A 84 8.42 14.80 6.38
N ASP A 85 8.43 13.62 5.76
CA ASP A 85 8.97 12.37 6.32
C ASP A 85 10.47 12.16 5.95
N ARG A 86 11.15 13.21 5.46
CA ARG A 86 12.59 13.19 5.15
C ARG A 86 13.40 13.86 6.27
N PRO A 87 14.53 13.27 6.71
CA PRO A 87 15.43 13.94 7.63
C PRO A 87 15.99 15.25 7.03
N PRO A 88 16.06 16.37 7.78
CA PRO A 88 15.77 16.56 9.20
C PRO A 88 14.33 16.98 9.52
N PHE A 89 13.45 17.13 8.51
CA PHE A 89 12.09 17.68 8.66
C PHE A 89 11.17 16.77 9.47
N ASP A 90 11.38 15.46 9.41
CA ASP A 90 10.69 14.44 10.20
C ASP A 90 10.73 14.74 11.71
N PHE A 91 11.90 15.07 12.23
CA PHE A 91 12.08 15.42 13.64
C PHE A 91 11.28 16.67 14.06
N PHE A 92 11.26 17.70 13.23
CA PHE A 92 10.52 18.93 13.52
C PHE A 92 9.01 18.73 13.37
N ALA A 93 8.56 17.96 12.41
CA ALA A 93 7.13 17.68 12.20
C ALA A 93 6.52 16.94 13.39
N GLN A 94 7.25 15.98 13.98
CA GLN A 94 6.80 15.22 15.14
C GLN A 94 6.79 16.05 16.44
N ILE A 95 7.71 17.01 16.61
CA ILE A 95 7.79 17.83 17.82
C ILE A 95 6.80 19.00 17.77
N ILE A 96 6.62 19.63 16.61
CA ILE A 96 5.81 20.86 16.48
C ILE A 96 4.31 20.53 16.37
N ASN A 97 3.97 19.35 15.84
CA ASN A 97 2.59 18.94 15.67
C ASN A 97 2.22 17.79 16.64
N PRO A 98 1.62 18.08 17.81
CA PRO A 98 1.21 17.05 18.76
C PRO A 98 0.01 16.23 18.30
N ASN A 99 -0.60 16.59 17.16
CA ASN A 99 -1.71 15.82 16.57
C ASN A 99 -1.15 14.59 15.85
N ARG A 100 -1.89 13.48 15.94
CA ARG A 100 -1.61 12.27 15.17
C ARG A 100 -1.49 12.61 13.69
N ILE A 101 -0.33 12.35 13.11
CA ILE A 101 -0.14 12.47 11.66
C ILE A 101 -0.67 11.17 11.06
N VAL A 102 -1.75 11.26 10.28
CA VAL A 102 -2.30 10.13 9.52
C VAL A 102 -1.96 10.34 8.06
N ASP A 103 -1.05 9.53 7.54
CA ASP A 103 -0.74 9.50 6.12
C ASP A 103 -1.67 8.51 5.42
N SER A 104 -2.62 9.01 4.66
CA SER A 104 -3.60 8.20 3.92
C SER A 104 -3.33 8.28 2.43
N TYR A 105 -3.17 7.12 1.81
CA TYR A 105 -3.02 6.97 0.36
C TYR A 105 -4.17 6.16 -0.19
N GLU A 106 -4.58 6.49 -1.41
CA GLU A 106 -5.63 5.75 -2.12
C GLU A 106 -5.18 5.38 -3.52
N TRP A 107 -5.36 4.13 -3.88
CA TRP A 107 -5.14 3.61 -5.22
C TRP A 107 -6.44 3.03 -5.76
N THR A 108 -6.80 3.43 -6.99
CA THR A 108 -7.93 2.86 -7.71
C THR A 108 -7.42 2.17 -8.98
N PHE A 109 -7.86 0.93 -9.19
CA PHE A 109 -7.49 0.11 -10.33
C PHE A 109 -8.74 -0.25 -11.15
N PRO A 110 -8.84 0.19 -12.42
CA PRO A 110 -9.87 -0.29 -13.31
C PRO A 110 -9.55 -1.73 -13.75
N LEU A 111 -10.56 -2.60 -13.76
CA LEU A 111 -10.43 -3.98 -14.22
C LEU A 111 -11.14 -4.13 -15.56
N GLU A 112 -10.48 -4.78 -16.50
CA GLU A 112 -11.05 -5.09 -17.80
C GLU A 112 -11.77 -6.43 -17.75
N SER A 113 -13.00 -6.47 -18.31
CA SER A 113 -13.74 -7.71 -18.40
C SER A 113 -13.09 -8.66 -19.40
N ILE A 114 -13.04 -9.95 -19.07
CA ILE A 114 -12.55 -10.98 -20.00
C ILE A 114 -13.46 -10.99 -21.23
N LYS A 115 -12.89 -10.71 -22.41
CA LYS A 115 -13.59 -10.91 -23.67
C LYS A 115 -13.83 -12.40 -23.86
N GLN A 116 -15.07 -12.82 -23.76
CA GLN A 116 -15.44 -14.18 -24.15
C GLN A 116 -15.27 -14.28 -25.67
N VAL A 117 -14.22 -14.98 -26.10
CA VAL A 117 -14.02 -15.31 -27.50
C VAL A 117 -15.15 -16.25 -27.91
N SER A 118 -15.90 -15.90 -28.93
CA SER A 118 -17.00 -16.74 -29.40
C SER A 118 -16.46 -18.10 -29.90
N ARG A 119 -17.30 -19.13 -29.79
CA ARG A 119 -16.93 -20.47 -30.29
C ARG A 119 -16.54 -20.44 -31.76
N GLU A 120 -17.22 -19.60 -32.54
CA GLU A 120 -16.98 -19.39 -33.96
C GLU A 120 -15.61 -18.81 -34.24
N GLU A 121 -15.16 -17.84 -33.45
CA GLU A 121 -13.82 -17.25 -33.58
C GLU A 121 -12.72 -18.24 -33.21
N LEU A 122 -12.95 -19.09 -32.20
CA LEU A 122 -12.01 -20.17 -31.85
C LEU A 122 -11.88 -21.21 -32.97
N ILE A 123 -12.99 -21.61 -33.60
CA ILE A 123 -12.99 -22.56 -34.74
C ILE A 123 -12.22 -21.95 -35.93
N GLN A 124 -12.48 -20.69 -36.25
CA GLN A 124 -11.79 -20.02 -37.38
C GLN A 124 -10.28 -19.87 -37.10
N ALA A 125 -9.89 -19.57 -35.85
CA ALA A 125 -8.49 -19.49 -35.47
C ALA A 125 -7.79 -20.86 -35.56
N ALA A 126 -8.47 -21.94 -35.16
CA ALA A 126 -7.96 -23.31 -35.29
C ALA A 126 -7.78 -23.73 -36.75
N GLU A 127 -8.77 -23.47 -37.62
CA GLU A 127 -8.68 -23.76 -39.04
C GLU A 127 -7.56 -22.97 -39.75
N LYS A 128 -7.35 -21.72 -39.34
CA LYS A 128 -6.26 -20.87 -39.85
C LYS A 128 -4.90 -21.42 -39.49
N LEU A 129 -4.74 -21.88 -38.25
CA LEU A 129 -3.51 -22.53 -37.79
C LEU A 129 -3.23 -23.83 -38.53
N GLU A 130 -4.24 -24.68 -38.76
CA GLU A 130 -4.11 -25.93 -39.50
C GLU A 130 -3.66 -25.69 -40.93
N LYS A 131 -4.20 -24.65 -41.59
CA LYS A 131 -3.76 -24.25 -42.93
C LYS A 131 -2.34 -23.73 -43.01
N GLN A 132 -1.81 -23.16 -41.95
CA GLN A 132 -0.43 -22.68 -41.90
C GLN A 132 0.59 -23.80 -41.67
N LEU A 133 0.16 -24.92 -41.08
CA LEU A 133 1.02 -26.05 -40.73
C LEU A 133 1.08 -27.10 -41.86
N ARG A 134 0.29 -26.93 -42.89
CA ARG A 134 0.21 -27.84 -44.07
C ARG A 134 0.99 -27.27 -45.28
#